data_5b9ff7f071393fda4c0604e7852204bd
#
_entry.id   5b9ff7f071393fda4c0604e7852204bd
#
_cell.length_a   1.000
_cell.length_b   1.000
_cell.length_c   1.000
_cell.angle_alpha   90.00
_cell.angle_beta   90.00
_cell.angle_gamma   90.00
#
_symmetry.space_group_name_H-M   'P 1'
#
loop_
_entity.id
_entity.type
_entity.pdbx_description
1 polymer ?
#
loop_
_entity_poly.entity_id
_entity_poly.type
_entity_poly.pdbx_seq_one_letter_code
_entity_poly.pdbx_strand_id
1 'polypeptide(L)'
;MLRDALLPAPLARSREPSFRRVERPARYLAARWTLEVLGKVVTALREGAAALREIPPEDLLAAWGDTVATFLRPSSLERRSLDPPLARLCGLSREGLKAGLEAVLGGVRREPAAALLARARPAPADAGPVLAVLASNLPALAVQPLLPTLLVRRPVLLKSPSAEPLFAPAFLAALVRREPRLANAVAAAAWPGGEEELEEPVLKGVGTVLAYGEREALDDLERRAPGKVIGYGPQTSLAVIGAEVDPREAAEGLARDIALFDQRGCLSVAAVYAAGDATALAERLGEALLDLARRWPPGPPARPALAAVQHLRLEAEMRSLWQSSLPVRSGTVIVDSNLKFRPSPGLRTVRVHPLEDLSRLPALLEPWRGRLQGAALAGDDAWRLEPRLMELGISRCAPPGELQSPDASWHNGGINPLEVLTSPSPPARRRSC
;
A
#
# COMPACT_ATOMS: atom_id res chain seq x y z
N MET A 1 -4.73 20.78 16.10
CA MET A 1 -3.54 19.90 15.98
C MET A 1 -4.02 18.52 15.54
N LEU A 2 -3.32 17.87 14.61
CA LEU A 2 -3.67 16.52 14.15
C LEU A 2 -3.50 15.51 15.28
N ARG A 3 -4.28 14.43 15.24
CA ARG A 3 -4.22 13.30 16.18
C ARG A 3 -3.89 12.02 15.42
N ASP A 4 -3.20 11.09 16.08
CA ASP A 4 -2.91 9.76 15.57
C ASP A 4 -4.02 8.74 15.86
N ALA A 5 -5.16 9.22 16.32
CA ALA A 5 -6.32 8.40 16.66
C ALA A 5 -7.64 9.04 16.23
N LEU A 6 -8.56 8.20 15.77
CA LEU A 6 -9.99 8.46 15.71
C LEU A 6 -10.71 7.43 16.57
N LEU A 7 -11.55 7.90 17.47
CA LEU A 7 -12.26 7.08 18.43
C LEU A 7 -13.74 6.94 18.05
N PRO A 8 -14.39 5.81 18.33
CA PRO A 8 -15.85 5.71 18.28
C PRO A 8 -16.52 6.79 19.14
N ALA A 9 -17.73 7.21 18.76
CA ALA A 9 -18.41 8.37 19.37
C ALA A 9 -18.53 8.31 20.91
N PRO A 10 -18.81 7.17 21.56
CA PRO A 10 -18.87 7.09 23.02
C PRO A 10 -17.53 7.45 23.68
N LEU A 11 -16.41 7.00 23.12
CA LEU A 11 -15.08 7.28 23.66
C LEU A 11 -14.58 8.66 23.26
N ALA A 12 -15.00 9.20 22.12
CA ALA A 12 -14.65 10.56 21.72
C ALA A 12 -15.16 11.62 22.68
N ARG A 13 -16.21 11.33 23.46
CA ARG A 13 -16.78 12.17 24.51
C ARG A 13 -16.09 12.01 25.87
N SER A 14 -15.38 10.92 26.08
CA SER A 14 -14.54 10.70 27.26
C SER A 14 -13.19 11.41 27.10
N ARG A 15 -12.47 11.58 28.20
CA ARG A 15 -11.09 12.12 28.14
C ARG A 15 -10.03 11.04 27.90
N GLU A 16 -10.45 9.84 27.55
CA GLU A 16 -9.58 8.69 27.23
C GLU A 16 -9.58 8.39 25.72
N PRO A 17 -8.42 8.00 25.17
CA PRO A 17 -7.10 8.03 25.79
C PRO A 17 -6.59 9.45 26.01
N SER A 18 -5.68 9.64 26.96
CA SER A 18 -4.94 10.88 27.07
C SER A 18 -3.98 11.02 25.89
N PHE A 19 -3.63 12.26 25.56
CA PHE A 19 -2.76 12.55 24.41
C PHE A 19 -1.47 13.21 24.91
N ARG A 20 -0.35 12.82 24.29
CA ARG A 20 0.94 13.53 24.45
C ARG A 20 1.28 14.26 23.16
N ARG A 21 2.00 15.37 23.29
CA ARG A 21 2.48 16.13 22.14
C ARG A 21 3.75 15.47 21.59
N VAL A 22 3.79 15.27 20.27
CA VAL A 22 4.97 14.85 19.51
C VAL A 22 5.43 16.06 18.70
N GLU A 23 6.74 16.36 18.75
CA GLU A 23 7.34 17.53 18.09
C GLU A 23 8.13 17.14 16.83
N ARG A 24 8.76 15.99 16.84
CA ARG A 24 9.62 15.53 15.72
C ARG A 24 9.31 14.08 15.34
N PRO A 25 9.42 13.72 14.05
CA PRO A 25 9.75 14.56 12.88
C PRO A 25 8.64 15.51 12.47
N ALA A 26 7.43 15.36 13.01
CA ALA A 26 6.25 16.18 12.75
C ALA A 26 5.48 16.47 14.04
N ARG A 27 4.69 17.55 14.05
CA ARG A 27 3.88 17.93 15.21
C ARG A 27 2.48 17.32 15.15
N TYR A 28 2.15 16.51 16.16
CA TYR A 28 0.80 15.94 16.33
C TYR A 28 0.56 15.53 17.77
N LEU A 29 -0.66 15.10 18.09
CA LEU A 29 -1.05 14.54 19.37
C LEU A 29 -1.09 13.01 19.24
N ALA A 30 -0.24 12.32 20.02
CA ALA A 30 -0.19 10.87 20.10
C ALA A 30 -1.00 10.37 21.29
N ALA A 31 -1.88 9.42 21.03
CA ALA A 31 -2.69 8.76 22.06
C ALA A 31 -1.83 7.88 22.95
N ARG A 32 -2.15 7.84 24.25
CA ARG A 32 -1.57 6.87 25.21
C ARG A 32 -2.57 5.75 25.40
N TRP A 33 -2.30 4.65 24.73
CA TRP A 33 -3.18 3.50 24.75
C TRP A 33 -3.00 2.67 26.02
N THR A 34 -4.10 2.10 26.52
CA THR A 34 -4.13 1.08 27.56
C THR A 34 -5.00 -0.09 27.09
N LEU A 35 -4.82 -1.26 27.71
CA LEU A 35 -5.63 -2.45 27.46
C LEU A 35 -7.13 -2.14 27.55
N GLU A 36 -7.51 -1.42 28.60
CA GLU A 36 -8.90 -1.06 28.86
C GLU A 36 -9.48 -0.18 27.75
N VAL A 37 -8.75 0.86 27.32
CA VAL A 37 -9.20 1.77 26.26
C VAL A 37 -9.34 1.04 24.93
N LEU A 38 -8.39 0.18 24.56
CA LEU A 38 -8.49 -0.60 23.33
C LEU A 38 -9.64 -1.62 23.40
N GLY A 39 -9.87 -2.25 24.55
CA GLY A 39 -11.04 -3.11 24.77
C GLY A 39 -12.36 -2.35 24.58
N LYS A 40 -12.47 -1.13 25.14
CA LYS A 40 -13.63 -0.24 24.93
C LYS A 40 -13.82 0.13 23.46
N VAL A 41 -12.73 0.38 22.71
CA VAL A 41 -12.80 0.66 21.26
C VAL A 41 -13.43 -0.51 20.51
N VAL A 42 -12.96 -1.73 20.77
CA VAL A 42 -13.48 -2.94 20.11
C VAL A 42 -14.94 -3.19 20.47
N THR A 43 -15.34 -2.99 21.74
CA THR A 43 -16.73 -3.11 22.19
C THR A 43 -17.63 -2.11 21.45
N ALA A 44 -17.23 -0.83 21.39
CA ALA A 44 -17.98 0.20 20.68
C ALA A 44 -18.12 -0.09 19.17
N LEU A 45 -17.09 -0.64 18.54
CA LEU A 45 -17.16 -1.07 17.14
C LEU A 45 -18.16 -2.22 16.94
N ARG A 46 -18.22 -3.18 17.85
CA ARG A 46 -19.22 -4.27 17.81
C ARG A 46 -20.65 -3.73 17.93
N GLU A 47 -20.88 -2.82 18.86
CA GLU A 47 -22.15 -2.15 19.04
C GLU A 47 -22.57 -1.30 17.83
N GLY A 48 -21.58 -0.70 17.14
CA GLY A 48 -21.80 0.10 15.93
C GLY A 48 -22.17 -0.70 14.68
N ALA A 49 -22.07 -2.04 14.71
CA ALA A 49 -22.32 -2.90 13.55
C ALA A 49 -23.76 -2.78 13.02
N ALA A 50 -24.74 -2.66 13.87
CA ALA A 50 -26.15 -2.52 13.48
C ALA A 50 -26.37 -1.21 12.69
N ALA A 51 -25.91 -0.08 13.21
CA ALA A 51 -26.03 1.22 12.55
C ALA A 51 -25.33 1.24 11.18
N LEU A 52 -24.17 0.58 11.04
CA LEU A 52 -23.47 0.46 9.75
C LEU A 52 -24.32 -0.30 8.72
N ARG A 53 -25.07 -1.30 9.13
CA ARG A 53 -25.93 -2.10 8.23
C ARG A 53 -27.13 -1.32 7.71
N GLU A 54 -27.61 -0.36 8.49
CA GLU A 54 -28.75 0.51 8.15
C GLU A 54 -28.38 1.66 7.20
N ILE A 55 -27.10 1.94 6.97
CA ILE A 55 -26.68 2.98 6.04
C ILE A 55 -27.04 2.57 4.61
N PRO A 56 -27.86 3.33 3.86
CA PRO A 56 -28.11 3.05 2.45
C PRO A 56 -26.82 2.99 1.63
N PRO A 57 -26.72 2.08 0.65
CA PRO A 57 -25.51 1.97 -0.16
C PRO A 57 -25.09 3.27 -0.85
N GLU A 58 -26.08 4.04 -1.34
CA GLU A 58 -25.87 5.33 -2.00
C GLU A 58 -25.31 6.39 -1.05
N ASP A 59 -25.74 6.43 0.22
CA ASP A 59 -25.23 7.36 1.23
C ASP A 59 -23.76 7.05 1.55
N LEU A 60 -23.45 5.75 1.71
CA LEU A 60 -22.08 5.32 1.95
C LEU A 60 -21.15 5.67 0.76
N LEU A 61 -21.61 5.43 -0.48
CA LEU A 61 -20.87 5.80 -1.68
C LEU A 61 -20.71 7.30 -1.85
N ALA A 62 -21.75 8.09 -1.54
CA ALA A 62 -21.68 9.54 -1.58
C ALA A 62 -20.64 10.06 -0.57
N ALA A 63 -20.73 9.64 0.70
CA ALA A 63 -19.77 10.02 1.74
C ALA A 63 -18.34 9.59 1.42
N TRP A 64 -18.15 8.39 0.87
CA TRP A 64 -16.87 7.89 0.42
C TRP A 64 -16.31 8.74 -0.73
N GLY A 65 -17.07 8.90 -1.82
CA GLY A 65 -16.66 9.65 -3.00
C GLY A 65 -16.29 11.10 -2.69
N ASP A 66 -17.09 11.78 -1.86
CA ASP A 66 -16.83 13.16 -1.43
C ASP A 66 -15.58 13.26 -0.53
N THR A 67 -15.34 12.22 0.30
CA THR A 67 -14.11 12.17 1.09
C THR A 67 -12.89 11.99 0.21
N VAL A 68 -12.91 11.02 -0.71
CA VAL A 68 -11.83 10.80 -1.68
C VAL A 68 -11.58 12.06 -2.51
N ALA A 69 -12.63 12.69 -3.04
CA ALA A 69 -12.52 13.94 -3.81
C ALA A 69 -11.86 15.06 -3.01
N THR A 70 -12.16 15.16 -1.71
CA THR A 70 -11.52 16.13 -0.80
C THR A 70 -10.01 15.84 -0.64
N PHE A 71 -9.64 14.58 -0.45
CA PHE A 71 -8.23 14.19 -0.32
C PHE A 71 -7.47 14.17 -1.66
N LEU A 72 -8.14 14.13 -2.78
CA LEU A 72 -7.54 14.34 -4.11
C LEU A 72 -7.28 15.83 -4.40
N ARG A 73 -7.92 16.76 -3.69
CA ARG A 73 -7.78 18.21 -3.90
C ARG A 73 -6.69 18.77 -2.98
N PRO A 74 -5.49 19.12 -3.48
CA PRO A 74 -4.39 19.64 -2.65
C PRO A 74 -4.72 20.95 -1.90
N SER A 75 -5.68 21.73 -2.42
CA SER A 75 -6.15 22.97 -1.80
C SER A 75 -7.20 22.78 -0.70
N SER A 76 -7.67 21.56 -0.45
CA SER A 76 -8.61 21.28 0.64
C SER A 76 -8.00 21.57 2.00
N LEU A 77 -8.85 21.84 3.00
CA LEU A 77 -8.41 22.16 4.35
C LEU A 77 -7.69 20.95 4.99
N GLU A 78 -8.23 19.76 4.72
CA GLU A 78 -7.68 18.48 5.16
C GLU A 78 -6.25 18.29 4.64
N ARG A 79 -6.03 18.47 3.32
CA ARG A 79 -4.73 18.28 2.69
C ARG A 79 -3.73 19.36 3.14
N ARG A 80 -4.15 20.63 3.20
CA ARG A 80 -3.27 21.71 3.66
C ARG A 80 -2.75 21.48 5.08
N SER A 81 -3.60 20.88 5.94
CA SER A 81 -3.23 20.56 7.32
C SER A 81 -2.38 19.28 7.41
N LEU A 82 -2.67 18.28 6.58
CA LEU A 82 -2.08 16.93 6.65
C LEU A 82 -0.77 16.83 5.85
N ASP A 83 -0.70 17.40 4.65
CA ASP A 83 0.43 17.19 3.73
C ASP A 83 1.81 17.54 4.34
N PRO A 84 2.01 18.67 5.04
CA PRO A 84 3.32 18.99 5.57
C PRO A 84 3.85 17.99 6.62
N PRO A 85 3.08 17.54 7.63
CA PRO A 85 3.52 16.51 8.56
C PRO A 85 3.61 15.13 7.89
N LEU A 86 2.69 14.81 6.97
CA LEU A 86 2.67 13.52 6.28
C LEU A 86 3.90 13.32 5.40
N ALA A 87 4.28 14.33 4.61
CA ALA A 87 5.50 14.29 3.79
C ALA A 87 6.75 14.03 4.63
N ARG A 88 6.87 14.68 5.81
CA ARG A 88 8.00 14.48 6.72
C ARG A 88 8.02 13.07 7.32
N LEU A 89 6.86 12.57 7.76
CA LEU A 89 6.71 11.23 8.33
C LEU A 89 7.01 10.15 7.30
N CYS A 90 6.48 10.30 6.08
CA CYS A 90 6.74 9.36 5.00
C CYS A 90 8.13 9.55 4.37
N GLY A 91 8.87 10.62 4.69
CA GLY A 91 10.14 10.91 4.03
C GLY A 91 9.99 11.07 2.51
N LEU A 92 8.93 11.76 2.06
CA LEU A 92 8.67 12.09 0.66
C LEU A 92 8.78 13.60 0.45
N SER A 93 9.07 14.03 -0.79
CA SER A 93 8.83 15.43 -1.16
C SER A 93 7.33 15.74 -1.17
N ARG A 94 6.99 17.01 -1.17
CA ARG A 94 5.58 17.43 -1.25
C ARG A 94 4.94 17.01 -2.58
N GLU A 95 5.71 17.13 -3.66
CA GLU A 95 5.32 16.77 -5.01
C GLU A 95 5.19 15.24 -5.14
N GLY A 96 6.13 14.48 -4.59
CA GLY A 96 6.07 13.02 -4.53
C GLY A 96 4.90 12.51 -3.69
N LEU A 97 4.61 13.16 -2.55
CA LEU A 97 3.42 12.84 -1.76
C LEU A 97 2.13 13.12 -2.54
N LYS A 98 2.05 14.28 -3.23
CA LYS A 98 0.88 14.63 -4.04
C LYS A 98 0.64 13.58 -5.12
N ALA A 99 1.67 13.22 -5.89
CA ALA A 99 1.59 12.21 -6.93
C ALA A 99 1.19 10.83 -6.38
N GLY A 100 1.77 10.43 -5.25
CA GLY A 100 1.44 9.18 -4.60
C GLY A 100 -0.01 9.11 -4.08
N LEU A 101 -0.50 10.18 -3.46
CA LEU A 101 -1.90 10.25 -3.02
C LEU A 101 -2.86 10.24 -4.21
N GLU A 102 -2.50 10.88 -5.33
CA GLU A 102 -3.30 10.85 -6.55
C GLU A 102 -3.38 9.43 -7.14
N ALA A 103 -2.25 8.69 -7.15
CA ALA A 103 -2.20 7.31 -7.64
C ALA A 103 -3.08 6.37 -6.79
N VAL A 104 -2.97 6.42 -5.46
CA VAL A 104 -3.74 5.54 -4.57
C VAL A 104 -5.22 5.91 -4.53
N LEU A 105 -5.52 7.19 -4.35
CA LEU A 105 -6.91 7.64 -4.18
C LEU A 105 -7.67 7.70 -5.51
N GLY A 106 -6.95 7.82 -6.62
CA GLY A 106 -7.53 7.77 -7.96
C GLY A 106 -8.28 6.48 -8.23
N GLY A 107 -7.72 5.34 -7.82
CA GLY A 107 -8.31 4.02 -8.01
C GLY A 107 -9.51 3.69 -7.10
N VAL A 108 -9.76 4.51 -6.07
CA VAL A 108 -10.88 4.31 -5.13
C VAL A 108 -11.92 5.45 -5.19
N ARG A 109 -11.97 6.20 -6.28
CA ARG A 109 -13.01 7.22 -6.53
C ARG A 109 -14.40 6.59 -6.49
N ARG A 110 -15.43 7.44 -6.59
CA ARG A 110 -16.83 7.01 -6.49
C ARG A 110 -17.21 5.92 -7.49
N GLU A 111 -16.76 6.05 -8.75
CA GLU A 111 -17.09 5.08 -9.80
C GLU A 111 -16.45 3.69 -9.55
N PRO A 112 -15.12 3.56 -9.32
CA PRO A 112 -14.53 2.27 -8.94
C PRO A 112 -15.12 1.70 -7.64
N ALA A 113 -15.43 2.55 -6.66
CA ALA A 113 -16.08 2.11 -5.42
C ALA A 113 -17.50 1.59 -5.66
N ALA A 114 -18.28 2.22 -6.57
CA ALA A 114 -19.61 1.76 -6.95
C ALA A 114 -19.54 0.41 -7.70
N ALA A 115 -18.57 0.23 -8.59
CA ALA A 115 -18.35 -1.04 -9.28
C ALA A 115 -17.99 -2.17 -8.28
N LEU A 116 -17.21 -1.87 -7.26
CA LEU A 116 -16.91 -2.83 -6.19
C LEU A 116 -18.15 -3.12 -5.33
N LEU A 117 -18.95 -2.10 -4.98
CA LEU A 117 -20.22 -2.26 -4.24
C LEU A 117 -21.20 -3.19 -4.96
N ALA A 118 -21.32 -3.09 -6.27
CA ALA A 118 -22.23 -3.94 -7.06
C ALA A 118 -21.90 -5.45 -6.89
N ARG A 119 -20.67 -5.78 -6.51
CA ARG A 119 -20.19 -7.14 -6.25
C ARG A 119 -20.21 -7.50 -4.75
N ALA A 120 -20.30 -6.51 -3.87
CA ALA A 120 -20.25 -6.70 -2.43
C ALA A 120 -21.58 -7.29 -1.90
N ARG A 121 -21.47 -8.17 -0.92
CA ARG A 121 -22.60 -8.67 -0.12
C ARG A 121 -22.31 -8.41 1.36
N PRO A 122 -23.31 -8.08 2.16
CA PRO A 122 -23.10 -7.94 3.60
C PRO A 122 -22.51 -9.22 4.20
N ALA A 123 -21.51 -9.06 5.06
CA ALA A 123 -20.97 -10.17 5.82
C ALA A 123 -21.99 -10.70 6.84
N PRO A 124 -21.87 -11.93 7.36
CA PRO A 124 -22.69 -12.44 8.46
C PRO A 124 -22.73 -11.47 9.66
N ALA A 125 -23.83 -11.42 10.38
CA ALA A 125 -24.02 -10.46 11.47
C ALA A 125 -23.02 -10.69 12.63
N ASP A 126 -22.60 -11.91 12.82
CA ASP A 126 -21.66 -12.39 13.84
C ASP A 126 -20.18 -12.35 13.38
N ALA A 127 -19.89 -11.91 12.15
CA ALA A 127 -18.54 -11.89 11.62
C ALA A 127 -17.55 -11.01 12.43
N GLY A 128 -18.07 -10.14 13.29
CA GLY A 128 -17.28 -9.25 14.15
C GLY A 128 -16.54 -8.14 13.39
N PRO A 129 -15.89 -7.20 14.09
CA PRO A 129 -15.09 -6.15 13.49
C PRO A 129 -13.87 -6.70 12.78
N VAL A 130 -13.30 -5.88 11.90
CA VAL A 130 -12.01 -6.12 11.20
C VAL A 130 -10.92 -5.28 11.85
N LEU A 131 -9.79 -5.88 12.16
CA LEU A 131 -8.55 -5.16 12.43
C LEU A 131 -7.74 -5.10 11.12
N ALA A 132 -7.38 -3.90 10.65
CA ALA A 132 -6.44 -3.74 9.57
C ALA A 132 -5.11 -3.18 10.10
N VAL A 133 -4.07 -3.99 10.13
CA VAL A 133 -2.71 -3.62 10.52
C VAL A 133 -1.98 -3.12 9.30
N LEU A 134 -1.67 -1.82 9.26
CA LEU A 134 -1.13 -1.14 8.09
C LEU A 134 0.39 -1.09 8.09
N ALA A 135 1.01 -1.26 6.92
CA ALA A 135 2.45 -1.05 6.73
C ALA A 135 2.78 0.44 6.55
N SER A 136 4.04 0.80 6.81
CA SER A 136 4.52 2.19 6.78
C SER A 136 5.08 2.65 5.43
N ASN A 137 5.05 1.80 4.42
CA ASN A 137 5.69 2.05 3.13
C ASN A 137 4.94 3.06 2.25
N LEU A 138 3.61 3.12 2.37
CA LEU A 138 2.76 3.97 1.52
C LEU A 138 1.84 4.85 2.36
N PRO A 139 1.82 6.17 2.12
CA PRO A 139 0.72 7.00 2.62
C PRO A 139 -0.60 6.55 1.97
N ALA A 140 -1.70 6.65 2.69
CA ALA A 140 -3.03 6.26 2.25
C ALA A 140 -3.27 4.76 2.01
N LEU A 141 -2.37 3.86 2.41
CA LEU A 141 -2.63 2.41 2.36
C LEU A 141 -3.97 2.03 3.03
N ALA A 142 -4.37 2.79 4.02
CA ALA A 142 -5.61 2.59 4.78
C ALA A 142 -6.87 2.44 3.91
N VAL A 143 -6.95 3.07 2.73
CA VAL A 143 -8.15 3.00 1.88
C VAL A 143 -8.35 1.61 1.25
N GLN A 144 -7.28 0.84 1.08
CA GLN A 144 -7.36 -0.51 0.52
C GLN A 144 -8.17 -1.49 1.39
N PRO A 145 -7.88 -1.68 2.69
CA PRO A 145 -8.71 -2.51 3.56
C PRO A 145 -10.02 -1.82 3.97
N LEU A 146 -10.04 -0.49 4.07
CA LEU A 146 -11.20 0.25 4.56
C LEU A 146 -12.41 0.13 3.62
N LEU A 147 -12.23 0.40 2.33
CA LEU A 147 -13.34 0.40 1.37
C LEU A 147 -14.08 -0.94 1.34
N PRO A 148 -13.43 -2.10 1.04
CA PRO A 148 -14.14 -3.37 0.98
C PRO A 148 -14.76 -3.75 2.33
N THR A 149 -14.13 -3.40 3.46
CA THR A 149 -14.68 -3.69 4.80
C THR A 149 -15.98 -2.94 5.04
N LEU A 150 -16.07 -1.67 4.67
CA LEU A 150 -17.31 -0.89 4.78
C LEU A 150 -18.39 -1.38 3.81
N LEU A 151 -18.00 -1.77 2.59
CA LEU A 151 -18.95 -2.27 1.58
C LEU A 151 -19.60 -3.59 2.00
N VAL A 152 -18.87 -4.47 2.70
CA VAL A 152 -19.44 -5.70 3.29
C VAL A 152 -20.08 -5.49 4.66
N ARG A 153 -20.25 -4.23 5.10
CA ARG A 153 -20.94 -3.85 6.34
C ARG A 153 -20.28 -4.38 7.62
N ARG A 154 -18.94 -4.39 7.66
CA ARG A 154 -18.19 -4.73 8.88
C ARG A 154 -17.56 -3.50 9.50
N PRO A 155 -17.65 -3.33 10.83
CA PRO A 155 -16.88 -2.30 11.53
C PRO A 155 -15.38 -2.55 11.40
N VAL A 156 -14.57 -1.48 11.47
CA VAL A 156 -13.13 -1.57 11.26
C VAL A 156 -12.32 -0.73 12.23
N LEU A 157 -11.27 -1.34 12.76
CA LEU A 157 -10.16 -0.67 13.44
C LEU A 157 -8.94 -0.64 12.51
N LEU A 158 -8.51 0.54 12.12
CA LEU A 158 -7.26 0.73 11.39
C LEU A 158 -6.12 0.93 12.39
N LYS A 159 -5.19 -0.03 12.47
CA LYS A 159 -3.94 0.15 13.20
C LYS A 159 -2.93 0.83 12.29
N SER A 160 -2.77 2.13 12.45
CA SER A 160 -1.79 2.93 11.72
C SER A 160 -0.36 2.51 12.12
N PRO A 161 0.60 2.54 11.18
CA PRO A 161 1.99 2.30 11.51
C PRO A 161 2.56 3.46 12.32
N SER A 162 3.51 3.17 13.21
CA SER A 162 4.16 4.20 14.05
C SER A 162 4.90 5.26 13.23
N ALA A 163 5.38 4.90 12.04
CA ALA A 163 6.08 5.83 11.15
C ALA A 163 5.15 6.81 10.42
N GLU A 164 3.88 6.44 10.19
CA GLU A 164 2.88 7.29 9.54
C GLU A 164 1.50 7.11 10.24
N PRO A 165 1.27 7.74 11.38
CA PRO A 165 0.04 7.52 12.15
C PRO A 165 -1.10 8.48 11.79
N LEU A 166 -0.96 9.38 10.80
CA LEU A 166 -1.84 10.53 10.64
C LEU A 166 -2.90 10.40 9.53
N PHE A 167 -2.59 9.65 8.45
CA PHE A 167 -3.50 9.59 7.31
C PHE A 167 -4.83 8.92 7.68
N ALA A 168 -4.79 7.73 8.28
CA ALA A 168 -6.00 6.97 8.58
C ALA A 168 -6.98 7.74 9.49
N PRO A 169 -6.58 8.30 10.65
CA PRO A 169 -7.50 9.07 11.48
C PRO A 169 -8.02 10.34 10.80
N ALA A 170 -7.21 11.02 9.99
CA ALA A 170 -7.64 12.21 9.26
C ALA A 170 -8.67 11.87 8.17
N PHE A 171 -8.46 10.79 7.43
CA PHE A 171 -9.39 10.31 6.41
C PHE A 171 -10.71 9.87 7.03
N LEU A 172 -10.66 9.05 8.08
CA LEU A 172 -11.86 8.60 8.80
C LEU A 172 -12.63 9.76 9.44
N ALA A 173 -11.95 10.74 10.01
CA ALA A 173 -12.61 11.94 10.56
C ALA A 173 -13.37 12.71 9.49
N ALA A 174 -12.85 12.81 8.28
CA ALA A 174 -13.54 13.43 7.16
C ALA A 174 -14.72 12.59 6.67
N LEU A 175 -14.59 11.27 6.66
CA LEU A 175 -15.64 10.33 6.29
C LEU A 175 -16.82 10.38 7.29
N VAL A 176 -16.53 10.34 8.59
CA VAL A 176 -17.54 10.41 9.65
C VAL A 176 -18.27 11.75 9.66
N ARG A 177 -17.61 12.85 9.30
CA ARG A 177 -18.31 14.16 9.16
C ARG A 177 -19.37 14.15 8.05
N ARG A 178 -19.19 13.32 7.01
CA ARG A 178 -20.12 13.20 5.89
C ARG A 178 -21.21 12.19 6.14
N GLU A 179 -20.87 11.13 6.86
CA GLU A 179 -21.78 10.06 7.24
C GLU A 179 -21.63 9.78 8.75
N PRO A 180 -22.34 10.54 9.61
CA PRO A 180 -22.22 10.41 11.06
C PRO A 180 -22.59 9.05 11.63
N ARG A 181 -23.42 8.25 10.93
CA ARG A 181 -23.77 6.88 11.34
C ARG A 181 -22.56 5.94 11.38
N LEU A 182 -21.45 6.30 10.69
CA LEU A 182 -20.18 5.58 10.76
C LEU A 182 -19.41 5.80 12.08
N ALA A 183 -19.80 6.76 12.91
CA ALA A 183 -19.02 7.19 14.08
C ALA A 183 -18.70 6.08 15.10
N ASN A 184 -19.53 5.02 15.14
CA ASN A 184 -19.29 3.85 15.99
C ASN A 184 -18.81 2.61 15.22
N ALA A 185 -18.69 2.71 13.89
CA ALA A 185 -18.30 1.60 13.03
C ALA A 185 -16.86 1.71 12.55
N VAL A 186 -16.19 2.84 12.75
CA VAL A 186 -14.81 3.07 12.31
C VAL A 186 -13.95 3.64 13.43
N ALA A 187 -12.72 3.17 13.53
CA ALA A 187 -11.71 3.70 14.44
C ALA A 187 -10.32 3.64 13.80
N ALA A 188 -9.43 4.53 14.23
CA ALA A 188 -8.02 4.48 13.92
C ALA A 188 -7.19 4.67 15.18
N ALA A 189 -6.11 3.91 15.29
CA ALA A 189 -5.22 3.94 16.43
C ALA A 189 -3.78 3.64 15.99
N ALA A 190 -2.81 4.23 16.67
CA ALA A 190 -1.39 3.97 16.44
C ALA A 190 -0.73 3.55 17.75
N TRP A 191 -0.09 2.38 17.73
CA TRP A 191 0.77 1.91 18.82
C TRP A 191 1.95 1.12 18.25
N PRO A 192 3.10 1.01 18.96
CA PRO A 192 4.24 0.22 18.51
C PRO A 192 3.87 -1.25 18.23
N GLY A 193 4.50 -1.84 17.23
CA GLY A 193 4.39 -3.29 17.02
C GLY A 193 5.09 -4.07 18.12
N GLY A 194 4.62 -5.30 18.43
CA GLY A 194 5.19 -6.15 19.46
C GLY A 194 4.76 -5.83 20.89
N GLU A 195 3.83 -4.92 21.10
CA GLU A 195 3.16 -4.66 22.38
C GLU A 195 2.06 -5.73 22.60
N GLU A 196 2.50 -6.98 22.84
CA GLU A 196 1.59 -8.16 22.86
C GLU A 196 0.43 -7.98 23.83
N GLU A 197 0.70 -7.53 25.06
CA GLU A 197 -0.33 -7.29 26.08
C GLU A 197 -1.36 -6.27 25.60
N LEU A 198 -0.90 -5.19 24.94
CA LEU A 198 -1.77 -4.14 24.45
C LEU A 198 -2.64 -4.61 23.27
N GLU A 199 -2.12 -5.50 22.43
CA GLU A 199 -2.82 -6.05 21.26
C GLU A 199 -3.84 -7.14 21.61
N GLU A 200 -3.66 -7.84 22.71
CA GLU A 200 -4.45 -9.00 23.08
C GLU A 200 -5.98 -8.73 23.10
N PRO A 201 -6.50 -7.67 23.77
CA PRO A 201 -7.94 -7.40 23.78
C PRO A 201 -8.48 -7.07 22.38
N VAL A 202 -7.67 -6.49 21.52
CA VAL A 202 -8.05 -6.21 20.13
C VAL A 202 -8.14 -7.50 19.34
N LEU A 203 -7.10 -8.35 19.39
CA LEU A 203 -7.07 -9.62 18.67
C LEU A 203 -8.19 -10.56 19.09
N LYS A 204 -8.51 -10.62 20.41
CA LYS A 204 -9.64 -11.40 20.92
C LYS A 204 -11.01 -10.83 20.54
N GLY A 205 -11.07 -9.53 20.28
CA GLY A 205 -12.31 -8.81 20.03
C GLY A 205 -12.69 -8.67 18.57
N VAL A 206 -11.82 -9.00 17.61
CA VAL A 206 -12.09 -8.89 16.17
C VAL A 206 -12.33 -10.27 15.55
N GLY A 207 -13.13 -10.31 14.47
CA GLY A 207 -13.39 -11.55 13.74
C GLY A 207 -12.37 -11.82 12.63
N THR A 208 -11.70 -10.79 12.12
CA THR A 208 -10.72 -10.92 11.04
C THR A 208 -9.61 -9.88 11.20
N VAL A 209 -8.39 -10.29 10.95
CA VAL A 209 -7.21 -9.43 10.87
C VAL A 209 -6.73 -9.38 9.42
N LEU A 210 -6.64 -8.18 8.83
CA LEU A 210 -5.95 -7.92 7.58
C LEU A 210 -4.60 -7.30 7.93
N ALA A 211 -3.51 -7.98 7.66
CA ALA A 211 -2.19 -7.54 8.09
C ALA A 211 -1.26 -7.31 6.90
N TYR A 212 -0.68 -6.11 6.84
CA TYR A 212 0.32 -5.70 5.84
C TYR A 212 1.67 -5.56 6.56
N GLY A 213 2.66 -6.36 6.19
CA GLY A 213 3.95 -6.29 6.87
C GLY A 213 4.92 -7.40 6.48
N GLU A 214 6.05 -7.42 7.18
CA GLU A 214 7.07 -8.44 7.01
C GLU A 214 6.60 -9.81 7.51
N ARG A 215 7.23 -10.88 7.01
CA ARG A 215 6.82 -12.27 7.30
C ARG A 215 6.75 -12.55 8.80
N GLU A 216 7.74 -12.10 9.55
CA GLU A 216 7.81 -12.32 11.00
C GLU A 216 6.62 -11.72 11.75
N ALA A 217 6.19 -10.53 11.35
CA ALA A 217 5.02 -9.87 11.95
C ALA A 217 3.71 -10.58 11.58
N LEU A 218 3.62 -11.11 10.36
CA LEU A 218 2.45 -11.88 9.91
C LEU A 218 2.35 -13.20 10.66
N ASP A 219 3.46 -13.95 10.76
CA ASP A 219 3.54 -15.22 11.47
C ASP A 219 3.21 -15.04 12.97
N ASP A 220 3.61 -13.90 13.57
CA ASP A 220 3.27 -13.56 14.95
C ASP A 220 1.76 -13.34 15.12
N LEU A 221 1.14 -12.54 14.27
CA LEU A 221 -0.30 -12.30 14.29
C LEU A 221 -1.09 -13.59 14.06
N GLU A 222 -0.66 -14.46 13.14
CA GLU A 222 -1.30 -15.76 12.88
C GLU A 222 -1.25 -16.67 14.10
N ARG A 223 -0.19 -16.62 14.91
CA ARG A 223 -0.10 -17.40 16.15
C ARG A 223 -0.99 -16.88 17.27
N ARG A 224 -1.13 -15.55 17.38
CA ARG A 224 -1.79 -14.89 18.51
C ARG A 224 -3.28 -14.62 18.29
N ALA A 225 -3.68 -14.33 17.04
CA ALA A 225 -5.07 -14.04 16.74
C ALA A 225 -5.93 -15.31 16.80
N PRO A 226 -7.03 -15.32 17.57
CA PRO A 226 -7.96 -16.45 17.59
C PRO A 226 -8.84 -16.51 16.34
N GLY A 227 -8.99 -15.39 15.66
CA GLY A 227 -9.79 -15.23 14.45
C GLY A 227 -9.00 -15.46 13.15
N LYS A 228 -9.62 -15.14 12.03
CA LYS A 228 -9.03 -15.27 10.69
C LYS A 228 -7.96 -14.20 10.48
N VAL A 229 -6.77 -14.59 10.06
CA VAL A 229 -5.69 -13.68 9.64
C VAL A 229 -5.47 -13.79 8.14
N ILE A 230 -5.43 -12.66 7.46
CA ILE A 230 -5.08 -12.53 6.04
C ILE A 230 -3.83 -11.66 5.96
N GLY A 231 -2.70 -12.28 5.64
CA GLY A 231 -1.40 -11.63 5.57
C GLY A 231 -1.07 -11.18 4.15
N TYR A 232 -0.66 -9.91 4.01
CA TYR A 232 -0.09 -9.33 2.80
C TYR A 232 1.40 -9.11 3.04
N GLY A 233 2.22 -10.10 2.65
CA GLY A 233 3.67 -10.11 2.84
C GLY A 233 4.43 -9.26 1.84
N PRO A 234 5.76 -9.23 1.97
CA PRO A 234 6.62 -8.49 1.05
C PRO A 234 6.57 -9.13 -0.34
N GLN A 235 6.26 -8.30 -1.33
CA GLN A 235 6.22 -8.67 -2.74
C GLN A 235 6.93 -7.60 -3.57
N THR A 236 7.32 -7.93 -4.79
CA THR A 236 8.06 -7.06 -5.71
C THR A 236 7.46 -7.14 -7.11
N SER A 237 7.70 -6.10 -7.91
CA SER A 237 7.18 -6.01 -9.27
C SER A 237 8.29 -5.83 -10.29
N LEU A 238 7.98 -6.15 -11.53
CA LEU A 238 8.90 -6.06 -12.66
C LEU A 238 8.23 -5.41 -13.87
N ALA A 239 9.02 -5.19 -14.93
CA ALA A 239 8.48 -4.80 -16.22
C ALA A 239 9.01 -5.71 -17.32
N VAL A 240 8.22 -5.87 -18.38
CA VAL A 240 8.57 -6.63 -19.59
C VAL A 240 8.27 -5.77 -20.81
N ILE A 241 9.28 -5.49 -21.59
CA ILE A 241 9.22 -4.62 -22.76
C ILE A 241 9.54 -5.42 -24.00
N GLY A 242 8.58 -5.47 -24.92
CA GLY A 242 8.68 -6.17 -26.18
C GLY A 242 9.63 -5.52 -27.17
N ALA A 243 10.00 -6.28 -28.21
CA ALA A 243 11.00 -5.88 -29.18
C ALA A 243 10.63 -4.64 -30.01
N GLU A 244 9.35 -4.49 -30.36
CA GLU A 244 8.83 -3.42 -31.23
C GLU A 244 8.41 -2.16 -30.47
N VAL A 245 8.62 -2.11 -29.14
CA VAL A 245 8.22 -0.98 -28.31
C VAL A 245 9.23 0.16 -28.43
N ASP A 246 8.73 1.39 -28.66
CA ASP A 246 9.58 2.58 -28.61
C ASP A 246 10.21 2.72 -27.20
N PRO A 247 11.54 2.67 -27.09
CA PRO A 247 12.22 2.82 -25.80
C PRO A 247 11.86 4.10 -25.04
N ARG A 248 11.55 5.19 -25.75
CA ARG A 248 11.20 6.47 -25.13
C ARG A 248 9.82 6.41 -24.45
N GLU A 249 8.83 5.88 -25.16
CA GLU A 249 7.46 5.73 -24.61
C GLU A 249 7.44 4.81 -23.40
N ALA A 250 8.12 3.65 -23.49
CA ALA A 250 8.24 2.73 -22.37
C ALA A 250 8.97 3.38 -21.17
N ALA A 251 10.04 4.13 -21.42
CA ALA A 251 10.85 4.76 -20.38
C ALA A 251 10.08 5.80 -19.56
N GLU A 252 9.22 6.61 -20.18
CA GLU A 252 8.40 7.60 -19.48
C GLU A 252 7.42 6.93 -18.50
N GLY A 253 6.76 5.86 -18.92
CA GLY A 253 5.88 5.07 -18.08
C GLY A 253 6.64 4.35 -16.96
N LEU A 254 7.73 3.67 -17.28
CA LEU A 254 8.58 2.98 -16.31
C LEU A 254 9.13 3.92 -15.25
N ALA A 255 9.57 5.13 -15.65
CA ALA A 255 10.06 6.13 -14.70
C ALA A 255 9.01 6.50 -13.65
N ARG A 256 7.72 6.58 -14.03
CA ARG A 256 6.62 6.79 -13.08
C ARG A 256 6.47 5.62 -12.13
N ASP A 257 6.44 4.38 -12.63
CA ASP A 257 6.28 3.17 -11.82
C ASP A 257 7.49 2.91 -10.91
N ILE A 258 8.65 3.44 -11.24
CA ILE A 258 9.85 3.39 -10.40
C ILE A 258 9.84 4.52 -9.37
N ALA A 259 9.51 5.75 -9.78
CA ALA A 259 9.70 6.92 -8.93
C ALA A 259 8.60 7.17 -7.90
N LEU A 260 7.37 6.70 -8.15
CA LEU A 260 6.28 6.82 -7.17
C LEU A 260 6.70 6.24 -5.82
N PHE A 261 6.43 6.99 -4.75
CA PHE A 261 6.80 6.64 -3.38
C PHE A 261 8.31 6.37 -3.17
N ASP A 262 9.16 6.91 -4.04
CA ASP A 262 10.61 6.63 -4.05
C ASP A 262 10.91 5.12 -4.07
N GLN A 263 10.13 4.37 -4.87
CA GLN A 263 10.24 2.92 -5.08
C GLN A 263 9.96 2.06 -3.81
N ARG A 264 9.11 2.54 -2.90
CA ARG A 264 8.77 1.81 -1.66
C ARG A 264 7.48 0.98 -1.76
N GLY A 265 6.74 1.11 -2.84
CA GLY A 265 5.53 0.33 -3.09
C GLY A 265 5.84 -1.09 -3.57
N CYS A 266 5.00 -2.08 -3.21
CA CYS A 266 5.12 -3.44 -3.74
C CYS A 266 4.89 -3.52 -5.27
N LEU A 267 4.16 -2.55 -5.83
CA LEU A 267 3.96 -2.38 -7.28
C LEU A 267 5.07 -1.55 -7.95
N SER A 268 6.09 -1.08 -7.20
CA SER A 268 7.23 -0.38 -7.81
C SER A 268 8.07 -1.35 -8.62
N VAL A 269 8.41 -0.97 -9.86
CA VAL A 269 9.24 -1.78 -10.75
C VAL A 269 10.66 -1.88 -10.21
N ALA A 270 11.14 -3.11 -9.95
CA ALA A 270 12.46 -3.42 -9.40
C ALA A 270 13.46 -3.88 -10.48
N ALA A 271 12.96 -4.47 -11.57
CA ALA A 271 13.75 -4.93 -12.71
C ALA A 271 12.94 -4.82 -14.01
N VAL A 272 13.61 -4.65 -15.13
CA VAL A 272 13.03 -4.59 -16.47
C VAL A 272 13.67 -5.68 -17.32
N TYR A 273 12.88 -6.47 -18.04
CA TYR A 273 13.34 -7.39 -19.07
C TYR A 273 12.93 -6.84 -20.44
N ALA A 274 13.90 -6.63 -21.32
CA ALA A 274 13.69 -6.00 -22.62
C ALA A 274 14.12 -6.93 -23.76
N ALA A 275 13.22 -7.17 -24.70
CA ALA A 275 13.52 -7.96 -25.90
C ALA A 275 14.22 -7.13 -26.98
N GLY A 276 14.02 -5.79 -27.00
CA GLY A 276 14.70 -4.86 -27.89
C GLY A 276 16.04 -4.37 -27.35
N ASP A 277 16.46 -3.18 -27.81
CA ASP A 277 17.69 -2.56 -27.35
C ASP A 277 17.61 -2.11 -25.88
N ALA A 278 18.10 -2.99 -25.00
CA ALA A 278 18.11 -2.77 -23.56
C ALA A 278 18.97 -1.55 -23.16
N THR A 279 20.02 -1.22 -23.91
CA THR A 279 20.87 -0.07 -23.64
C THR A 279 20.16 1.22 -24.02
N ALA A 280 19.56 1.31 -25.20
CA ALA A 280 18.75 2.45 -25.58
C ALA A 280 17.59 2.69 -24.60
N LEU A 281 16.90 1.62 -24.16
CA LEU A 281 15.86 1.73 -23.13
C LEU A 281 16.41 2.26 -21.80
N ALA A 282 17.56 1.76 -21.37
CA ALA A 282 18.20 2.20 -20.12
C ALA A 282 18.64 3.67 -20.17
N GLU A 283 19.15 4.14 -21.30
CA GLU A 283 19.50 5.55 -21.52
C GLU A 283 18.25 6.44 -21.41
N ARG A 284 17.18 6.11 -22.14
CA ARG A 284 15.92 6.87 -22.09
C ARG A 284 15.28 6.82 -20.70
N LEU A 285 15.37 5.69 -20.02
CA LEU A 285 14.88 5.55 -18.64
C LEU A 285 15.68 6.44 -17.67
N GLY A 286 16.99 6.53 -17.85
CA GLY A 286 17.82 7.45 -17.10
C GLY A 286 17.42 8.92 -17.30
N GLU A 287 17.22 9.34 -18.54
CA GLU A 287 16.72 10.69 -18.87
C GLU A 287 15.34 10.96 -18.22
N ALA A 288 14.41 10.03 -18.38
CA ALA A 288 13.06 10.15 -17.83
C ALA A 288 13.06 10.22 -16.27
N LEU A 289 13.89 9.42 -15.59
CA LEU A 289 14.05 9.48 -14.14
C LEU A 289 14.64 10.82 -13.68
N LEU A 290 15.61 11.39 -14.43
CA LEU A 290 16.18 12.69 -14.11
C LEU A 290 15.15 13.81 -14.25
N ASP A 291 14.35 13.79 -15.32
CA ASP A 291 13.29 14.77 -15.54
C ASP A 291 12.19 14.65 -14.50
N LEU A 292 11.86 13.42 -14.14
CA LEU A 292 10.88 13.16 -13.10
C LEU A 292 11.39 13.58 -11.70
N ALA A 293 12.70 13.42 -11.43
CA ALA A 293 13.31 13.89 -10.19
C ALA A 293 13.27 15.42 -10.02
N ARG A 294 13.19 16.18 -11.12
CA ARG A 294 12.96 17.64 -11.08
C ARG A 294 11.51 17.97 -10.71
N ARG A 295 10.55 17.20 -11.21
CA ARG A 295 9.11 17.38 -10.93
C ARG A 295 8.67 16.77 -9.61
N TRP A 296 9.22 15.62 -9.26
CA TRP A 296 9.00 14.89 -8.01
C TRP A 296 10.35 14.65 -7.32
N PRO A 297 10.90 15.67 -6.65
CA PRO A 297 12.16 15.52 -5.97
C PRO A 297 12.15 14.31 -5.03
N PRO A 298 13.19 13.48 -5.02
CA PRO A 298 13.25 12.36 -4.08
C PRO A 298 13.35 12.86 -2.65
N GLY A 299 12.71 12.14 -1.74
CA GLY A 299 12.81 12.41 -0.31
C GLY A 299 14.20 12.13 0.26
N PRO A 300 14.44 12.42 1.54
CA PRO A 300 15.72 12.11 2.19
C PRO A 300 15.90 10.59 2.25
N PRO A 301 17.02 10.05 1.69
CA PRO A 301 17.25 8.60 1.69
C PRO A 301 17.63 8.10 3.08
N ALA A 302 17.18 6.89 3.41
CA ALA A 302 17.71 6.16 4.56
C ALA A 302 19.18 5.76 4.29
N ARG A 303 20.05 5.90 5.30
CA ARG A 303 21.48 5.59 5.16
C ARG A 303 21.77 4.17 4.65
N PRO A 304 21.08 3.10 5.14
CA PRO A 304 21.31 1.75 4.62
C PRO A 304 20.95 1.60 3.13
N ALA A 305 19.84 2.19 2.69
CA ALA A 305 19.45 2.14 1.29
C ALA A 305 20.46 2.89 0.40
N LEU A 306 20.96 4.05 0.84
CA LEU A 306 21.99 4.80 0.11
C LEU A 306 23.28 3.97 -0.01
N ALA A 307 23.74 3.32 1.07
CA ALA A 307 24.91 2.46 1.04
C ALA A 307 24.71 1.27 0.09
N ALA A 308 23.54 0.64 0.09
CA ALA A 308 23.24 -0.47 -0.82
C ALA A 308 23.27 -0.04 -2.30
N VAL A 309 22.76 1.15 -2.63
CA VAL A 309 22.84 1.68 -4.00
C VAL A 309 24.27 2.01 -4.40
N GLN A 310 25.06 2.61 -3.50
CA GLN A 310 26.48 2.88 -3.77
C GLN A 310 27.28 1.59 -4.00
N HIS A 311 27.05 0.57 -3.17
CA HIS A 311 27.67 -0.75 -3.36
C HIS A 311 27.28 -1.38 -4.71
N LEU A 312 26.01 -1.27 -5.10
CA LEU A 312 25.53 -1.76 -6.39
C LEU A 312 26.20 -1.05 -7.58
N ARG A 313 26.42 0.27 -7.49
CA ARG A 313 27.12 1.03 -8.52
C ARG A 313 28.59 0.60 -8.64
N LEU A 314 29.26 0.40 -7.51
CA LEU A 314 30.65 -0.12 -7.50
C LEU A 314 30.73 -1.54 -8.09
N GLU A 315 29.77 -2.42 -7.77
CA GLU A 315 29.68 -3.76 -8.39
C GLU A 315 29.54 -3.65 -9.91
N ALA A 316 28.68 -2.76 -10.39
CA ALA A 316 28.47 -2.55 -11.82
C ALA A 316 29.74 -2.02 -12.51
N GLU A 317 30.44 -1.08 -11.88
CA GLU A 317 31.72 -0.54 -12.38
C GLU A 317 32.78 -1.64 -12.47
N MET A 318 32.97 -2.42 -11.41
CA MET A 318 33.93 -3.53 -11.37
C MET A 318 33.64 -4.62 -12.42
N ARG A 319 32.37 -4.80 -12.77
CA ARG A 319 31.91 -5.75 -13.79
C ARG A 319 31.88 -5.12 -15.19
N SER A 320 32.29 -3.87 -15.33
CA SER A 320 32.20 -3.09 -16.59
C SER A 320 30.81 -3.10 -17.21
N LEU A 321 29.77 -3.07 -16.39
CA LEU A 321 28.39 -2.96 -16.85
C LEU A 321 28.07 -1.53 -17.21
N TRP A 322 27.20 -1.34 -18.21
CA TRP A 322 26.65 -0.02 -18.48
C TRP A 322 25.81 0.46 -17.29
N GLN A 323 26.04 1.66 -16.84
CA GLN A 323 25.25 2.32 -15.81
C GLN A 323 25.02 3.80 -16.11
N SER A 324 23.88 4.31 -15.66
CA SER A 324 23.56 5.72 -15.81
C SER A 324 24.48 6.61 -14.97
N SER A 325 24.89 7.76 -15.52
CA SER A 325 25.69 8.78 -14.83
C SER A 325 24.86 9.71 -13.91
N LEU A 326 23.64 9.31 -13.55
CA LEU A 326 22.73 10.12 -12.75
C LEU A 326 23.25 10.34 -11.32
N PRO A 327 22.90 11.47 -10.68
CA PRO A 327 23.02 11.60 -9.25
C PRO A 327 22.28 10.44 -8.54
N VAL A 328 22.90 9.80 -7.54
CA VAL A 328 22.32 8.62 -6.84
C VAL A 328 20.88 8.86 -6.39
N ARG A 329 20.57 10.08 -5.95
CA ARG A 329 19.22 10.44 -5.50
C ARG A 329 18.19 10.54 -6.62
N SER A 330 18.61 10.83 -7.85
CA SER A 330 17.69 10.89 -9.00
C SER A 330 17.28 9.51 -9.50
N GLY A 331 18.14 8.51 -9.27
CA GLY A 331 17.94 7.13 -9.66
C GLY A 331 19.23 6.45 -10.09
N THR A 332 19.16 5.16 -10.33
CA THR A 332 20.27 4.36 -10.86
C THR A 332 19.69 3.34 -11.83
N VAL A 333 20.17 3.36 -13.07
CA VAL A 333 19.83 2.37 -14.10
C VAL A 333 21.09 1.61 -14.47
N ILE A 334 21.02 0.29 -14.50
CA ILE A 334 22.15 -0.60 -14.84
C ILE A 334 21.67 -1.60 -15.87
N VAL A 335 22.41 -1.77 -16.97
CA VAL A 335 22.17 -2.88 -17.90
C VAL A 335 22.97 -4.10 -17.42
N ASP A 336 22.28 -5.17 -17.05
CA ASP A 336 22.89 -6.38 -16.52
C ASP A 336 22.49 -7.60 -17.36
N SER A 337 23.48 -8.20 -18.07
CA SER A 337 23.29 -9.40 -18.87
C SER A 337 23.02 -10.66 -18.03
N ASN A 338 23.25 -10.60 -16.72
CA ASN A 338 22.82 -11.67 -15.82
C ASN A 338 21.30 -11.61 -15.63
N LEU A 339 20.57 -12.51 -16.25
CA LEU A 339 19.11 -12.53 -16.28
C LEU A 339 18.44 -12.90 -14.95
N LYS A 340 19.23 -13.22 -13.91
CA LYS A 340 18.68 -13.57 -12.59
C LYS A 340 17.96 -12.36 -11.99
N PHE A 341 16.67 -12.51 -11.68
CA PHE A 341 15.91 -11.51 -10.98
C PHE A 341 16.53 -11.22 -9.60
N ARG A 342 16.72 -9.94 -9.29
CA ARG A 342 17.19 -9.44 -8.00
C ARG A 342 16.32 -8.26 -7.59
N PRO A 343 15.81 -8.21 -6.35
CA PRO A 343 15.09 -7.04 -5.86
C PRO A 343 15.93 -5.76 -5.95
N SER A 344 15.26 -4.64 -6.10
CA SER A 344 15.91 -3.34 -6.03
C SER A 344 16.25 -2.98 -4.57
N PRO A 345 17.38 -2.30 -4.32
CA PRO A 345 17.65 -1.70 -3.02
C PRO A 345 16.78 -0.45 -2.73
N GLY A 346 15.86 -0.08 -3.63
CA GLY A 346 15.07 1.13 -3.56
C GLY A 346 15.76 2.35 -4.18
N LEU A 347 15.33 3.54 -3.78
CA LEU A 347 15.88 4.82 -4.25
C LEU A 347 15.89 4.96 -5.79
N ARG A 348 14.79 4.55 -6.43
CA ARG A 348 14.62 4.61 -7.90
C ARG A 348 15.73 3.87 -8.64
N THR A 349 16.16 2.73 -8.11
CA THR A 349 17.21 1.88 -8.68
C THR A 349 16.62 0.72 -9.43
N VAL A 350 17.08 0.48 -10.67
CA VAL A 350 16.55 -0.60 -11.52
C VAL A 350 17.64 -1.24 -12.36
N ARG A 351 17.53 -2.56 -12.57
CA ARG A 351 18.30 -3.30 -13.56
C ARG A 351 17.45 -3.50 -14.81
N VAL A 352 18.08 -3.29 -15.98
CA VAL A 352 17.52 -3.62 -17.29
C VAL A 352 18.26 -4.85 -17.79
N HIS A 353 17.53 -5.94 -18.02
CA HIS A 353 18.07 -7.22 -18.47
C HIS A 353 17.74 -7.40 -19.95
N PRO A 354 18.73 -7.50 -20.85
CA PRO A 354 18.50 -7.87 -22.25
C PRO A 354 18.02 -9.33 -22.32
N LEU A 355 16.81 -9.55 -22.85
CA LEU A 355 16.20 -10.87 -23.00
C LEU A 355 15.45 -10.92 -24.33
N GLU A 356 16.16 -11.30 -25.40
CA GLU A 356 15.60 -11.38 -26.77
C GLU A 356 14.37 -12.29 -26.84
N ASP A 357 14.43 -13.46 -26.21
CA ASP A 357 13.33 -14.40 -26.16
C ASP A 357 12.59 -14.30 -24.83
N LEU A 358 11.52 -13.50 -24.80
CA LEU A 358 10.68 -13.30 -23.62
C LEU A 358 9.98 -14.57 -23.14
N SER A 359 9.82 -15.60 -23.97
CA SER A 359 9.19 -16.86 -23.56
C SER A 359 9.97 -17.60 -22.46
N ARG A 360 11.24 -17.27 -22.27
CA ARG A 360 12.11 -17.80 -21.22
C ARG A 360 11.85 -17.16 -19.83
N LEU A 361 11.20 -15.99 -19.81
CA LEU A 361 11.03 -15.20 -18.58
C LEU A 361 10.29 -15.97 -17.46
N PRO A 362 9.17 -16.66 -17.71
CA PRO A 362 8.48 -17.40 -16.63
C PRO A 362 9.39 -18.41 -15.92
N ALA A 363 10.25 -19.12 -16.64
CA ALA A 363 11.21 -20.05 -16.06
C ALA A 363 12.28 -19.33 -15.20
N LEU A 364 12.73 -18.15 -15.61
CA LEU A 364 13.67 -17.34 -14.84
C LEU A 364 13.05 -16.80 -13.56
N LEU A 365 11.75 -16.56 -13.56
CA LEU A 365 10.99 -16.04 -12.41
C LEU A 365 10.44 -17.13 -11.48
N GLU A 366 10.50 -18.40 -11.85
CA GLU A 366 9.99 -19.51 -11.04
C GLU A 366 10.49 -19.52 -9.57
N PRO A 367 11.77 -19.19 -9.27
CA PRO A 367 12.24 -19.08 -7.89
C PRO A 367 11.55 -17.97 -7.06
N TRP A 368 10.79 -17.09 -7.72
CA TRP A 368 10.07 -15.98 -7.13
C TRP A 368 8.55 -16.20 -7.07
N ARG A 369 8.07 -17.38 -7.40
CA ARG A 369 6.65 -17.74 -7.32
C ARG A 369 6.05 -17.33 -5.97
N GLY A 370 4.92 -16.64 -6.01
CA GLY A 370 4.20 -16.14 -4.83
C GLY A 370 4.86 -14.92 -4.13
N ARG A 371 6.00 -14.43 -4.66
CA ARG A 371 6.67 -13.21 -4.16
C ARG A 371 6.67 -12.06 -5.17
N LEU A 372 6.01 -12.27 -6.30
CA LEU A 372 5.81 -11.25 -7.34
C LEU A 372 4.42 -10.65 -7.19
N GLN A 373 4.33 -9.32 -7.35
CA GLN A 373 3.09 -8.56 -7.17
C GLN A 373 2.49 -8.08 -8.48
N GLY A 374 3.32 -7.49 -9.32
CA GLY A 374 2.87 -6.87 -10.55
C GLY A 374 3.87 -6.94 -11.68
N ALA A 375 3.37 -6.79 -12.92
CA ALA A 375 4.17 -6.66 -14.11
C ALA A 375 3.67 -5.47 -14.96
N ALA A 376 4.58 -4.53 -15.30
CA ALA A 376 4.32 -3.55 -16.33
C ALA A 376 4.65 -4.18 -17.69
N LEU A 377 3.67 -4.24 -18.60
CA LEU A 377 3.80 -4.94 -19.89
C LEU A 377 3.63 -3.96 -21.04
N ALA A 378 4.57 -3.96 -21.99
CA ALA A 378 4.48 -3.20 -23.23
C ALA A 378 4.89 -4.07 -24.42
N GLY A 379 4.12 -4.01 -25.52
CA GLY A 379 4.30 -4.82 -26.72
C GLY A 379 3.51 -6.13 -26.68
N ASP A 380 3.06 -6.59 -27.83
CA ASP A 380 2.22 -7.79 -27.96
C ASP A 380 2.91 -9.06 -27.43
N ASP A 381 4.22 -9.17 -27.65
CA ASP A 381 5.04 -10.28 -27.18
C ASP A 381 5.14 -10.32 -25.65
N ALA A 382 5.19 -9.18 -24.98
CA ALA A 382 5.14 -9.06 -23.52
C ALA A 382 3.75 -9.42 -22.98
N TRP A 383 2.66 -8.92 -23.59
CA TRP A 383 1.30 -9.21 -23.16
C TRP A 383 0.91 -10.68 -23.32
N ARG A 384 1.50 -11.42 -24.28
CA ARG A 384 1.29 -12.88 -24.39
C ARG A 384 1.78 -13.66 -23.17
N LEU A 385 2.65 -13.07 -22.34
CA LEU A 385 3.14 -13.71 -21.12
C LEU A 385 2.18 -13.56 -19.93
N GLU A 386 1.19 -12.67 -19.99
CA GLU A 386 0.30 -12.37 -18.86
C GLU A 386 -0.24 -13.63 -18.16
N PRO A 387 -0.83 -14.64 -18.86
CA PRO A 387 -1.35 -15.83 -18.20
C PRO A 387 -0.28 -16.58 -17.40
N ARG A 388 0.92 -16.70 -17.95
CA ARG A 388 2.05 -17.38 -17.28
C ARG A 388 2.59 -16.59 -16.10
N LEU A 389 2.59 -15.28 -16.18
CA LEU A 389 2.99 -14.40 -15.08
C LEU A 389 1.96 -14.46 -13.95
N MET A 390 0.67 -14.53 -14.26
CA MET A 390 -0.38 -14.75 -13.27
C MET A 390 -0.25 -16.10 -12.55
N GLU A 391 0.12 -17.16 -13.26
CA GLU A 391 0.41 -18.47 -12.66
C GLU A 391 1.58 -18.42 -11.66
N LEU A 392 2.51 -17.48 -11.81
CA LEU A 392 3.60 -17.21 -10.85
C LEU A 392 3.17 -16.40 -9.62
N GLY A 393 1.92 -15.95 -9.57
CA GLY A 393 1.36 -15.18 -8.47
C GLY A 393 1.32 -13.67 -8.70
N ILE A 394 1.66 -13.20 -9.90
CA ILE A 394 1.46 -11.80 -10.27
C ILE A 394 -0.05 -11.52 -10.28
N SER A 395 -0.47 -10.55 -9.51
CA SER A 395 -1.90 -10.22 -9.33
C SER A 395 -2.33 -8.97 -10.11
N ARG A 396 -1.40 -8.32 -10.80
CA ARG A 396 -1.65 -7.14 -11.61
C ARG A 396 -0.70 -7.05 -12.81
N CYS A 397 -1.29 -6.99 -14.01
CA CYS A 397 -0.60 -6.56 -15.23
C CYS A 397 -1.20 -5.22 -15.67
N ALA A 398 -0.35 -4.29 -16.12
CA ALA A 398 -0.77 -2.97 -16.58
C ALA A 398 0.27 -2.41 -17.57
N PRO A 399 -0.08 -1.44 -18.41
CA PRO A 399 0.92 -0.70 -19.18
C PRO A 399 1.92 0.04 -18.28
N PRO A 400 3.16 0.29 -18.73
CA PRO A 400 4.10 1.15 -18.01
C PRO A 400 3.51 2.51 -17.64
N GLY A 401 3.68 2.92 -16.38
CA GLY A 401 3.12 4.15 -15.82
C GLY A 401 1.76 4.01 -15.14
N GLU A 402 1.12 2.85 -15.26
CA GLU A 402 -0.19 2.56 -14.65
C GLU A 402 -0.11 1.48 -13.57
N LEU A 403 1.03 0.84 -13.40
CA LEU A 403 1.16 -0.30 -12.49
C LEU A 403 0.86 0.09 -11.05
N GLN A 404 1.32 1.26 -10.59
CA GLN A 404 1.12 1.73 -9.21
C GLN A 404 -0.22 2.45 -8.95
N SER A 405 -1.16 2.38 -9.89
CA SER A 405 -2.50 2.98 -9.76
C SER A 405 -3.61 1.93 -9.87
N PRO A 406 -3.62 0.90 -8.98
CA PRO A 406 -4.68 -0.11 -9.01
C PRO A 406 -6.03 0.50 -8.67
N ASP A 407 -7.08 0.02 -9.31
CA ASP A 407 -8.45 0.37 -8.93
C ASP A 407 -8.97 -0.45 -7.74
N ALA A 408 -10.17 -0.12 -7.27
CA ALA A 408 -10.80 -0.77 -6.12
C ALA A 408 -11.08 -2.27 -6.33
N SER A 409 -11.09 -2.76 -7.57
CA SER A 409 -11.36 -4.17 -7.89
C SER A 409 -10.11 -5.04 -7.84
N TRP A 410 -8.92 -4.43 -7.74
CA TRP A 410 -7.68 -5.17 -7.71
C TRP A 410 -7.57 -6.09 -6.48
N HIS A 411 -7.21 -7.33 -6.74
CA HIS A 411 -6.97 -8.34 -5.72
C HIS A 411 -5.50 -8.32 -5.30
N ASN A 412 -5.20 -7.57 -4.25
CA ASN A 412 -3.83 -7.50 -3.71
C ASN A 412 -3.34 -8.92 -3.34
N GLY A 413 -2.18 -9.32 -3.88
CA GLY A 413 -1.64 -10.66 -3.70
C GLY A 413 -2.54 -11.79 -4.21
N GLY A 414 -3.44 -11.51 -5.17
CA GLY A 414 -4.43 -12.45 -5.68
C GLY A 414 -5.61 -12.71 -4.74
N ILE A 415 -5.68 -12.02 -3.59
CA ILE A 415 -6.72 -12.22 -2.58
C ILE A 415 -7.92 -11.32 -2.87
N ASN A 416 -9.09 -11.92 -3.07
CA ASN A 416 -10.35 -11.18 -3.20
C ASN A 416 -10.80 -10.63 -1.82
N PRO A 417 -10.74 -9.32 -1.58
CA PRO A 417 -11.05 -8.76 -0.26
C PRO A 417 -12.54 -8.95 0.13
N LEU A 418 -13.46 -8.93 -0.84
CA LEU A 418 -14.88 -9.13 -0.55
C LEU A 418 -15.15 -10.56 -0.09
N GLU A 419 -14.53 -11.54 -0.72
CA GLU A 419 -14.69 -12.96 -0.39
C GLU A 419 -14.13 -13.27 0.99
N VAL A 420 -12.90 -12.84 1.28
CA VAL A 420 -12.27 -13.14 2.58
C VAL A 420 -12.95 -12.43 3.75
N LEU A 421 -13.58 -11.27 3.50
CA LEU A 421 -14.31 -10.52 4.52
C LEU A 421 -15.74 -11.04 4.77
N THR A 422 -16.33 -11.77 3.82
CA THR A 422 -17.66 -12.36 3.95
C THR A 422 -17.64 -13.83 4.34
N SER A 423 -16.52 -14.52 4.13
CA SER A 423 -16.36 -15.92 4.54
C SER A 423 -16.39 -16.05 6.07
N PRO A 424 -17.02 -17.09 6.61
CA PRO A 424 -17.02 -17.33 8.05
C PRO A 424 -15.59 -17.48 8.59
N SER A 425 -15.37 -17.00 9.81
CA SER A 425 -14.11 -17.26 10.50
C SER A 425 -13.98 -18.78 10.74
N PRO A 426 -12.78 -19.38 10.55
CA PRO A 426 -12.59 -20.77 10.95
C PRO A 426 -12.94 -20.93 12.43
N PRO A 427 -13.49 -22.09 12.84
CA PRO A 427 -13.77 -22.33 14.25
C PRO A 427 -12.47 -22.14 15.05
N ALA A 428 -12.58 -21.43 16.19
CA ALA A 428 -11.44 -21.17 17.06
C ALA A 428 -10.65 -22.47 17.27
N ARG A 429 -9.36 -22.47 16.93
CA ARG A 429 -8.49 -23.62 17.19
C ARG A 429 -8.56 -23.89 18.68
N ARG A 430 -9.19 -24.99 19.10
CA ARG A 430 -9.10 -25.46 20.48
C ARG A 430 -7.61 -25.67 20.76
N ARG A 431 -7.04 -24.84 21.62
CA ARG A 431 -5.71 -25.12 22.17
C ARG A 431 -5.88 -26.43 22.94
N SER A 432 -5.33 -27.51 22.43
CA SER A 432 -5.03 -28.69 23.23
C SER A 432 -4.05 -28.24 24.31
N CYS A 433 -4.51 -28.32 25.54
CA CYS A 433 -3.67 -28.15 26.75
C CYS A 433 -2.52 -29.17 26.76
#